data_a2cb3c94f4bf2006a5fbc3f9cc7b6306
#
_entry.id   a2cb3c94f4bf2006a5fbc3f9cc7b6306
#
_cell.length_a   1.000
_cell.length_b   1.000
_cell.length_c   1.000
_cell.angle_alpha   90.00
_cell.angle_beta   90.00
_cell.angle_gamma   90.00
#
_symmetry.space_group_name_H-M   'P 1'
#
loop_
_entity.id
_entity.type
_entity.pdbx_description
1 polymer ?
#
loop_
_entity_poly.entity_id
_entity_poly.type
_entity_poly.pdbx_seq_one_letter_code
_entity_poly.pdbx_strand_id
1 'polypeptide(L)'
;MVSIIEVTDKAQLRRFVDYPNELYKDVPQFVPATYGDDLSDWDRSKNPAFEYCDARCWLAMRNGEIVGRIGAIHSRKANDKWGANRLRFTQVDFIDDPEVSSALFRTVEAWAKELDCTAVHGPLGFTDMDREGMLVEGFDRRSCFFTYYNYPYYIDHMAALGYAKDVDWIEELITVPEDEATIQRWEKISDFVLKRHRLHIHEARNRLSYLPLLKPFFELVNLAYAPLYGTVDLSDRQIKKYSAKFAPLINPNTTCFVMDENDRMVAFGVGAPSLASALQKHRGRLMPTGWIDVLKAFHRNDTVDLLLIAVHPDYQKKGVNAIILSKAMKGCHKLGIKQAETGPMLELNDKVQSQWKDFQTEQHKRRRCFIKQL
;
A
#
# COMPACT_ATOMS: atom_id res chain seq x y z
N MET A 1 28.21 12.23 17.80
CA MET A 1 27.55 11.09 18.52
C MET A 1 26.06 11.19 18.27
N VAL A 2 25.44 10.10 17.85
CA VAL A 2 23.99 10.01 17.64
C VAL A 2 23.30 9.65 18.94
N SER A 3 22.23 10.35 19.30
CA SER A 3 21.33 10.00 20.40
C SER A 3 19.97 9.59 19.88
N ILE A 4 19.36 8.58 20.50
CA ILE A 4 18.00 8.13 20.13
C ILE A 4 17.00 8.66 21.15
N ILE A 5 15.91 9.23 20.66
CA ILE A 5 14.81 9.78 21.47
C ILE A 5 13.54 9.04 21.10
N GLU A 6 12.88 8.42 22.09
CA GLU A 6 11.55 7.87 21.89
C GLU A 6 10.53 9.00 21.73
N VAL A 7 9.63 8.86 20.76
CA VAL A 7 8.56 9.82 20.48
C VAL A 7 7.42 9.59 21.47
N THR A 8 7.25 10.49 22.42
CA THR A 8 6.24 10.35 23.48
C THR A 8 5.18 11.45 23.47
N ASP A 9 5.39 12.51 22.70
CA ASP A 9 4.46 13.63 22.61
C ASP A 9 4.07 13.97 21.17
N LYS A 10 3.01 14.80 21.03
CA LYS A 10 2.46 15.22 19.72
C LYS A 10 3.42 16.09 18.90
N ALA A 11 4.31 16.84 19.53
CA ALA A 11 5.26 17.70 18.83
C ALA A 11 6.37 16.84 18.20
N GLN A 12 6.90 15.89 18.96
CA GLN A 12 7.85 14.88 18.47
C GLN A 12 7.22 14.02 17.35
N LEU A 13 5.95 13.58 17.52
CA LEU A 13 5.26 12.81 16.49
C LEU A 13 5.12 13.58 15.17
N ARG A 14 4.81 14.87 15.23
CA ARG A 14 4.77 15.71 14.03
C ARG A 14 6.13 15.78 13.33
N ARG A 15 7.21 15.90 14.10
CA ARG A 15 8.57 15.89 13.55
C ARG A 15 8.93 14.53 12.96
N PHE A 16 8.53 13.44 13.61
CA PHE A 16 8.71 12.07 13.13
C PHE A 16 8.02 11.88 11.78
N VAL A 17 6.74 12.25 11.65
CA VAL A 17 5.95 12.10 10.42
C VAL A 17 6.47 13.02 9.30
N ASP A 18 6.96 14.20 9.63
CA ASP A 18 7.39 15.20 8.64
C ASP A 18 8.84 15.00 8.15
N TYR A 19 9.66 14.25 8.86
CA TYR A 19 11.07 14.06 8.55
C TYR A 19 11.36 13.62 7.10
N PRO A 20 10.61 12.70 6.46
CA PRO A 20 10.84 12.35 5.06
C PRO A 20 10.69 13.53 4.08
N ASN A 21 9.80 14.49 4.39
CA ASN A 21 9.65 15.70 3.57
C ASN A 21 10.89 16.60 3.58
N GLU A 22 11.72 16.50 4.61
CA GLU A 22 13.01 17.21 4.68
C GLU A 22 14.13 16.36 4.07
N LEU A 23 14.17 15.05 4.39
CA LEU A 23 15.20 14.15 3.87
C LEU A 23 15.15 14.03 2.33
N TYR A 24 13.96 13.95 1.75
CA TYR A 24 13.74 13.76 0.31
C TYR A 24 13.29 15.04 -0.42
N LYS A 25 13.52 16.23 0.16
CA LYS A 25 13.01 17.51 -0.38
C LYS A 25 13.42 17.79 -1.82
N ASP A 26 14.59 17.29 -2.22
CA ASP A 26 15.19 17.51 -3.56
C ASP A 26 15.06 16.24 -4.44
N VAL A 27 14.27 15.25 -4.04
CA VAL A 27 14.08 13.97 -4.74
C VAL A 27 12.74 13.98 -5.50
N PRO A 28 12.76 14.09 -6.84
CA PRO A 28 11.52 14.15 -7.63
C PRO A 28 10.73 12.83 -7.65
N GLN A 29 11.36 11.72 -7.28
CA GLN A 29 10.71 10.40 -7.21
C GLN A 29 9.93 10.19 -5.90
N PHE A 30 10.26 10.95 -4.85
CA PHE A 30 9.58 10.83 -3.56
C PHE A 30 8.16 11.38 -3.62
N VAL A 31 7.20 10.57 -3.19
CA VAL A 31 5.80 10.96 -2.99
C VAL A 31 5.45 10.77 -1.53
N PRO A 32 5.16 11.84 -0.80
CA PRO A 32 4.77 11.72 0.60
C PRO A 32 3.39 11.06 0.72
N ALA A 33 3.19 10.33 1.82
CA ALA A 33 1.85 9.92 2.20
C ALA A 33 0.99 11.12 2.62
N THR A 34 -0.31 10.88 2.79
CA THR A 34 -1.21 11.86 3.37
C THR A 34 -0.80 12.12 4.83
N TYR A 35 -0.34 13.33 5.13
CA TYR A 35 0.20 13.73 6.43
C TYR A 35 -0.75 13.45 7.60
N GLY A 36 -2.06 13.68 7.39
CA GLY A 36 -3.08 13.41 8.40
C GLY A 36 -3.27 11.92 8.70
N ASP A 37 -3.12 11.07 7.70
CA ASP A 37 -3.21 9.62 7.86
C ASP A 37 -2.02 9.10 8.67
N ASP A 38 -0.79 9.50 8.31
CA ASP A 38 0.41 9.09 9.05
C ASP A 38 0.35 9.51 10.54
N LEU A 39 -0.15 10.71 10.84
CA LEU A 39 -0.40 11.11 12.24
C LEU A 39 -1.47 10.25 12.92
N SER A 40 -2.54 9.92 12.21
CA SER A 40 -3.63 9.11 12.74
C SER A 40 -3.21 7.66 13.00
N ASP A 41 -2.29 7.13 12.21
CA ASP A 41 -1.81 5.75 12.36
C ASP A 41 -1.05 5.54 13.67
N TRP A 42 -0.37 6.56 14.18
CA TRP A 42 0.32 6.54 15.49
C TRP A 42 -0.55 6.99 16.67
N ASP A 43 -1.75 7.47 16.43
CA ASP A 43 -2.68 7.90 17.49
C ASP A 43 -3.48 6.68 18.02
N ARG A 44 -3.17 6.24 19.24
CA ARG A 44 -3.83 5.10 19.91
C ARG A 44 -5.36 5.24 19.99
N SER A 45 -5.87 6.48 20.04
CA SER A 45 -7.31 6.73 20.09
C SER A 45 -8.01 6.61 18.74
N LYS A 46 -7.25 6.68 17.64
CA LYS A 46 -7.76 6.68 16.26
C LYS A 46 -7.46 5.40 15.50
N ASN A 47 -6.36 4.72 15.83
CA ASN A 47 -5.96 3.50 15.14
C ASN A 47 -6.43 2.25 15.89
N PRO A 48 -7.45 1.53 15.41
CA PRO A 48 -7.96 0.33 16.06
C PRO A 48 -6.95 -0.81 16.14
N ALA A 49 -5.86 -0.79 15.36
CA ALA A 49 -4.82 -1.81 15.43
C ALA A 49 -4.15 -1.87 16.82
N PHE A 50 -4.19 -0.79 17.60
CA PHE A 50 -3.69 -0.80 18.98
C PHE A 50 -4.48 -1.71 19.95
N GLU A 51 -5.60 -2.29 19.53
CA GLU A 51 -6.28 -3.33 20.29
C GLU A 51 -5.44 -4.62 20.39
N TYR A 52 -4.58 -4.87 19.40
CA TYR A 52 -3.74 -6.07 19.34
C TYR A 52 -2.27 -5.78 19.00
N CYS A 53 -1.91 -4.51 18.82
CA CYS A 53 -0.54 -4.09 18.57
C CYS A 53 -0.02 -3.21 19.72
N ASP A 54 1.27 -3.38 20.04
CA ASP A 54 2.07 -2.39 20.71
C ASP A 54 3.03 -1.76 19.70
N ALA A 55 3.19 -0.44 19.76
CA ALA A 55 4.03 0.25 18.81
C ALA A 55 4.77 1.42 19.48
N ARG A 56 6.04 1.61 19.07
CA ARG A 56 6.90 2.71 19.45
C ARG A 56 7.55 3.32 18.22
N CYS A 57 7.95 4.58 18.31
CA CYS A 57 8.76 5.21 17.28
C CYS A 57 9.84 6.10 17.88
N TRP A 58 10.95 6.26 17.15
CA TRP A 58 12.15 6.94 17.63
C TRP A 58 12.72 7.88 16.58
N LEU A 59 13.37 8.93 17.04
CA LEU A 59 14.16 9.87 16.27
C LEU A 59 15.64 9.70 16.61
N ALA A 60 16.48 9.61 15.60
CA ALA A 60 17.92 9.75 15.74
C ALA A 60 18.30 11.24 15.65
N MET A 61 18.99 11.74 16.66
CA MET A 61 19.37 13.14 16.79
C MET A 61 20.88 13.30 16.74
N ARG A 62 21.36 14.32 16.05
CA ARG A 62 22.78 14.75 16.06
C ARG A 62 22.83 16.28 16.07
N ASN A 63 23.53 16.86 17.05
CA ASN A 63 23.67 18.32 17.19
C ASN A 63 22.32 19.08 17.18
N GLY A 64 21.25 18.48 17.75
CA GLY A 64 19.91 19.06 17.78
C GLY A 64 19.05 18.81 16.56
N GLU A 65 19.64 18.31 15.47
CA GLU A 65 18.92 18.00 14.21
C GLU A 65 18.50 16.53 14.13
N ILE A 66 17.38 16.25 13.45
CA ILE A 66 16.96 14.89 13.14
C ILE A 66 17.80 14.38 11.97
N VAL A 67 18.45 13.23 12.19
CA VAL A 67 19.24 12.54 11.15
C VAL A 67 18.67 11.18 10.76
N GLY A 68 17.60 10.76 11.43
CA GLY A 68 16.88 9.54 11.09
C GLY A 68 15.66 9.32 11.96
N ARG A 69 14.80 8.42 11.51
CA ARG A 69 13.62 7.94 12.25
C ARG A 69 13.40 6.45 12.02
N ILE A 70 12.76 5.78 12.95
CA ILE A 70 12.28 4.41 12.81
C ILE A 70 11.06 4.18 13.71
N GLY A 71 10.08 3.43 13.20
CA GLY A 71 8.99 2.90 13.99
C GLY A 71 9.12 1.39 14.16
N ALA A 72 8.50 0.84 15.19
CA ALA A 72 8.36 -0.60 15.35
C ALA A 72 6.98 -0.96 15.90
N ILE A 73 6.49 -2.14 15.50
CA ILE A 73 5.15 -2.64 15.79
C ILE A 73 5.26 -4.12 16.20
N HIS A 74 4.81 -4.44 17.41
CA HIS A 74 4.60 -5.79 17.86
C HIS A 74 3.11 -6.14 17.68
N SER A 75 2.80 -6.98 16.70
CA SER A 75 1.42 -7.39 16.39
C SER A 75 1.17 -8.79 16.91
N ARG A 76 0.49 -8.91 18.08
CA ARG A 76 0.11 -10.21 18.64
C ARG A 76 -0.73 -11.02 17.64
N LYS A 77 -1.71 -10.40 17.00
CA LYS A 77 -2.57 -11.05 16.01
C LYS A 77 -1.81 -11.61 14.80
N ALA A 78 -0.80 -10.88 14.30
CA ALA A 78 0.04 -11.36 13.21
C ALA A 78 0.92 -12.52 13.67
N ASN A 79 1.54 -12.40 14.84
CA ASN A 79 2.39 -13.44 15.40
C ASN A 79 1.62 -14.74 15.66
N ASP A 80 0.41 -14.63 16.21
CA ASP A 80 -0.48 -15.80 16.42
C ASP A 80 -0.89 -16.45 15.10
N LYS A 81 -1.33 -15.65 14.11
CA LYS A 81 -1.75 -16.15 12.80
C LYS A 81 -0.64 -16.89 12.06
N TRP A 82 0.57 -16.37 12.13
CA TRP A 82 1.72 -16.91 11.38
C TRP A 82 2.61 -17.84 12.19
N GLY A 83 2.24 -18.13 13.45
CA GLY A 83 3.02 -19.01 14.33
C GLY A 83 4.45 -18.50 14.57
N ALA A 84 4.62 -17.19 14.69
CA ALA A 84 5.91 -16.52 14.82
C ALA A 84 5.89 -15.55 16.01
N ASN A 85 7.07 -15.18 16.50
CA ASN A 85 7.21 -14.06 17.44
C ASN A 85 8.23 -13.07 16.87
N ARG A 86 7.73 -12.14 16.04
CA ARG A 86 8.55 -11.17 15.31
C ARG A 86 8.10 -9.75 15.61
N LEU A 87 9.09 -8.83 15.68
CA LEU A 87 8.84 -7.40 15.73
C LEU A 87 8.94 -6.83 14.30
N ARG A 88 7.93 -6.06 13.89
CA ARG A 88 7.96 -5.32 12.62
C ARG A 88 8.71 -4.01 12.82
N PHE A 89 9.68 -3.65 11.95
CA PHE A 89 10.08 -2.26 11.79
C PHE A 89 9.28 -1.60 10.67
N THR A 90 9.10 -0.28 10.75
CA THR A 90 8.30 0.50 9.80
C THR A 90 8.78 1.95 9.74
N GLN A 91 8.37 2.70 8.73
CA GLN A 91 8.64 4.15 8.60
C GLN A 91 10.09 4.51 8.96
N VAL A 92 11.04 3.80 8.35
CA VAL A 92 12.47 3.99 8.56
C VAL A 92 13.04 4.91 7.50
N ASP A 93 13.63 6.02 7.94
CA ASP A 93 14.29 6.99 7.09
C ASP A 93 15.53 7.54 7.79
N PHE A 94 16.69 7.61 7.10
CA PHE A 94 17.94 8.07 7.68
C PHE A 94 18.90 8.60 6.62
N ILE A 95 19.83 9.47 7.03
CA ILE A 95 20.94 9.93 6.18
C ILE A 95 21.94 8.80 5.95
N ASP A 96 22.76 8.90 4.88
CA ASP A 96 23.81 7.93 4.56
C ASP A 96 24.94 7.97 5.62
N ASP A 97 24.70 7.34 6.76
CA ASP A 97 25.62 7.29 7.89
C ASP A 97 25.42 6.01 8.71
N PRO A 98 26.43 5.11 8.76
CA PRO A 98 26.37 3.85 9.52
C PRO A 98 26.13 4.01 11.02
N GLU A 99 26.58 5.12 11.65
CA GLU A 99 26.28 5.39 13.05
C GLU A 99 24.78 5.59 13.26
N VAL A 100 24.11 6.28 12.34
CA VAL A 100 22.67 6.58 12.42
C VAL A 100 21.84 5.31 12.22
N SER A 101 22.06 4.58 11.13
CA SER A 101 21.32 3.34 10.86
C SER A 101 21.53 2.31 11.95
N SER A 102 22.78 2.12 12.41
CA SER A 102 23.10 1.19 13.49
C SER A 102 22.41 1.58 14.81
N ALA A 103 22.35 2.86 15.17
CA ALA A 103 21.67 3.31 16.37
C ALA A 103 20.17 3.05 16.32
N LEU A 104 19.51 3.36 15.19
CA LEU A 104 18.08 3.13 14.98
C LEU A 104 17.72 1.64 15.07
N PHE A 105 18.40 0.78 14.32
CA PHE A 105 18.09 -0.63 14.29
C PHE A 105 18.42 -1.35 15.60
N ARG A 106 19.51 -0.99 16.27
CA ARG A 106 19.82 -1.52 17.63
C ARG A 106 18.73 -1.19 18.64
N THR A 107 18.11 -0.02 18.55
CA THR A 107 16.99 0.36 19.43
C THR A 107 15.78 -0.54 19.20
N VAL A 108 15.44 -0.83 17.93
CA VAL A 108 14.35 -1.76 17.58
C VAL A 108 14.69 -3.19 18.04
N GLU A 109 15.92 -3.65 17.80
CA GLU A 109 16.39 -4.98 18.21
C GLU A 109 16.40 -5.13 19.75
N ALA A 110 16.74 -4.07 20.49
CA ALA A 110 16.66 -4.08 21.95
C ALA A 110 15.21 -4.24 22.42
N TRP A 111 14.27 -3.48 21.83
CA TRP A 111 12.86 -3.63 22.18
C TRP A 111 12.30 -5.00 21.76
N ALA A 112 12.75 -5.56 20.63
CA ALA A 112 12.39 -6.93 20.23
C ALA A 112 12.82 -7.98 21.26
N LYS A 113 14.02 -7.83 21.83
CA LYS A 113 14.53 -8.71 22.90
C LYS A 113 13.74 -8.57 24.21
N GLU A 114 13.32 -7.35 24.56
CA GLU A 114 12.42 -7.11 25.72
C GLU A 114 11.08 -7.83 25.59
N LEU A 115 10.64 -8.09 24.34
CA LEU A 115 9.39 -8.78 24.00
C LEU A 115 9.60 -10.27 23.67
N ASP A 116 10.77 -10.82 23.92
CA ASP A 116 11.17 -12.19 23.58
C ASP A 116 10.96 -12.54 22.11
N CYS A 117 11.01 -11.53 21.20
CA CYS A 117 10.90 -11.76 19.77
C CYS A 117 12.15 -12.51 19.25
N THR A 118 11.93 -13.43 18.31
CA THR A 118 13.01 -14.22 17.69
C THR A 118 13.61 -13.54 16.47
N ALA A 119 12.92 -12.56 15.90
CA ALA A 119 13.38 -11.81 14.73
C ALA A 119 12.78 -10.41 14.66
N VAL A 120 13.50 -9.53 13.93
CA VAL A 120 13.00 -8.22 13.47
C VAL A 120 12.87 -8.28 11.97
N HIS A 121 11.71 -7.86 11.43
CA HIS A 121 11.45 -7.86 9.98
C HIS A 121 10.70 -6.60 9.53
N GLY A 122 10.75 -6.27 8.24
CA GLY A 122 10.09 -5.10 7.68
C GLY A 122 10.79 -4.49 6.47
N PRO A 123 10.37 -3.27 6.05
CA PRO A 123 9.33 -2.46 6.70
C PRO A 123 7.92 -3.00 6.42
N LEU A 124 7.11 -3.08 7.47
CA LEU A 124 5.71 -3.52 7.44
C LEU A 124 4.88 -2.61 8.35
N GLY A 125 3.64 -2.29 7.94
CA GLY A 125 2.71 -1.50 8.73
C GLY A 125 1.95 -2.30 9.80
N PHE A 126 0.91 -1.69 10.37
CA PHE A 126 0.00 -2.35 11.31
C PHE A 126 -0.79 -3.47 10.63
N THR A 127 -1.16 -3.26 9.37
CA THR A 127 -1.85 -4.22 8.50
C THR A 127 -1.27 -4.15 7.08
N ASP A 128 -1.68 -5.06 6.22
CA ASP A 128 -1.37 -5.09 4.79
C ASP A 128 -2.06 -3.97 3.97
N MET A 129 -2.92 -3.17 4.62
CA MET A 129 -3.47 -1.94 4.02
C MET A 129 -2.55 -0.72 4.21
N ASP A 130 -1.47 -0.87 4.95
CA ASP A 130 -0.45 0.16 5.16
C ASP A 130 0.70 -0.02 4.16
N ARG A 131 1.59 0.96 4.12
CA ARG A 131 2.78 0.89 3.26
C ARG A 131 3.75 -0.20 3.75
N GLU A 132 4.28 -0.97 2.82
CA GLU A 132 5.22 -2.05 3.10
C GLU A 132 6.33 -2.14 2.06
N GLY A 133 7.43 -2.80 2.44
CA GLY A 133 8.59 -3.04 1.59
C GLY A 133 9.48 -1.83 1.37
N MET A 134 10.78 -2.02 1.51
CA MET A 134 11.84 -1.08 1.17
C MET A 134 12.14 -1.16 -0.32
N LEU A 135 12.25 -0.03 -1.03
CA LEU A 135 12.60 -0.01 -2.45
C LEU A 135 14.01 -0.59 -2.65
N VAL A 136 14.16 -1.55 -3.57
CA VAL A 136 15.46 -2.18 -3.91
C VAL A 136 15.78 -2.08 -5.39
N GLU A 137 14.80 -1.83 -6.26
CA GLU A 137 14.96 -1.55 -7.69
C GLU A 137 13.97 -0.46 -8.12
N GLY A 138 14.32 0.35 -9.13
CA GLY A 138 13.46 1.41 -9.66
C GLY A 138 13.56 2.72 -8.89
N PHE A 139 14.73 3.08 -8.36
CA PHE A 139 14.98 4.32 -7.63
C PHE A 139 14.80 5.59 -8.47
N ASP A 140 14.88 5.47 -9.79
CA ASP A 140 14.62 6.51 -10.77
C ASP A 140 13.13 6.69 -11.09
N ARG A 141 12.27 5.81 -10.59
CA ARG A 141 10.82 5.83 -10.81
C ARG A 141 10.09 6.56 -9.69
N ARG A 142 9.07 7.32 -10.05
CA ARG A 142 8.22 8.00 -9.07
C ARG A 142 7.44 6.98 -8.25
N SER A 143 7.38 7.17 -6.92
CA SER A 143 6.61 6.32 -6.03
C SER A 143 5.10 6.56 -6.15
N CYS A 144 4.29 5.56 -5.84
CA CYS A 144 2.89 5.76 -5.52
C CYS A 144 2.74 6.36 -4.11
N PHE A 145 1.63 7.02 -3.83
CA PHE A 145 1.39 7.64 -2.52
C PHE A 145 1.20 6.62 -1.38
N PHE A 146 0.94 5.37 -1.73
CA PHE A 146 0.76 4.26 -0.78
C PHE A 146 1.98 3.33 -0.71
N THR A 147 3.16 3.77 -1.20
CA THR A 147 4.42 3.04 -1.11
C THR A 147 5.53 3.91 -0.51
N TYR A 148 6.57 3.29 0.06
CA TYR A 148 7.73 4.03 0.52
C TYR A 148 8.66 4.41 -0.64
N TYR A 149 9.39 5.52 -0.47
CA TYR A 149 10.62 5.80 -1.18
C TYR A 149 11.78 5.71 -0.19
N ASN A 150 12.93 5.29 -0.64
CA ASN A 150 14.20 5.35 0.09
C ASN A 150 15.36 5.45 -0.90
N TYR A 151 16.49 5.95 -0.43
CA TYR A 151 17.71 6.01 -1.22
C TYR A 151 18.34 4.63 -1.46
N PRO A 152 19.14 4.44 -2.54
CA PRO A 152 19.80 3.16 -2.84
C PRO A 152 20.72 2.66 -1.72
N TYR A 153 21.42 3.55 -0.98
CA TYR A 153 22.33 3.18 0.08
C TYR A 153 21.70 2.39 1.24
N TYR A 154 20.36 2.41 1.35
CA TYR A 154 19.66 1.61 2.37
C TYR A 154 19.95 0.12 2.24
N ILE A 155 20.13 -0.39 1.01
CA ILE A 155 20.42 -1.82 0.77
C ILE A 155 21.74 -2.22 1.42
N ASP A 156 22.77 -1.37 1.27
CA ASP A 156 24.11 -1.61 1.83
C ASP A 156 24.08 -1.54 3.36
N HIS A 157 23.32 -0.58 3.92
CA HIS A 157 23.12 -0.50 5.36
C HIS A 157 22.39 -1.72 5.91
N MET A 158 21.35 -2.22 5.24
CA MET A 158 20.62 -3.43 5.67
C MET A 158 21.54 -4.65 5.66
N ALA A 159 22.36 -4.80 4.62
CA ALA A 159 23.34 -5.89 4.54
C ALA A 159 24.40 -5.78 5.66
N ALA A 160 24.95 -4.58 5.89
CA ALA A 160 25.94 -4.33 6.95
C ALA A 160 25.37 -4.58 8.37
N LEU A 161 24.07 -4.34 8.56
CA LEU A 161 23.36 -4.62 9.81
C LEU A 161 22.97 -6.10 9.99
N GLY A 162 23.22 -6.96 8.98
CA GLY A 162 22.94 -8.39 9.02
C GLY A 162 21.48 -8.75 8.70
N TYR A 163 20.76 -7.85 8.06
CA TYR A 163 19.40 -8.14 7.54
C TYR A 163 19.49 -8.81 6.17
N ALA A 164 18.71 -9.85 5.96
CA ALA A 164 18.58 -10.59 4.72
C ALA A 164 17.18 -10.42 4.12
N LYS A 165 17.00 -10.86 2.86
CA LYS A 165 15.70 -10.91 2.21
C LYS A 165 14.76 -11.85 2.96
N ASP A 166 13.55 -11.40 3.28
CA ASP A 166 12.42 -12.25 3.69
C ASP A 166 11.49 -12.51 2.48
N VAL A 167 10.91 -11.45 1.91
CA VAL A 167 10.04 -11.53 0.74
C VAL A 167 10.18 -10.26 -0.10
N ASP A 168 9.96 -10.40 -1.42
CA ASP A 168 9.89 -9.26 -2.34
C ASP A 168 8.47 -9.06 -2.87
N TRP A 169 8.19 -7.80 -3.22
CA TRP A 169 7.05 -7.38 -4.04
C TRP A 169 7.57 -6.74 -5.31
N ILE A 170 6.85 -6.93 -6.40
CA ILE A 170 7.11 -6.30 -7.70
C ILE A 170 5.96 -5.36 -8.07
N GLU A 171 6.28 -4.30 -8.79
CA GLU A 171 5.31 -3.34 -9.33
C GLU A 171 5.47 -3.27 -10.84
N GLU A 172 4.34 -3.36 -11.55
CA GLU A 172 4.27 -3.32 -13.00
C GLU A 172 3.68 -1.99 -13.46
N LEU A 173 4.30 -1.40 -14.50
CA LEU A 173 3.72 -0.33 -15.27
C LEU A 173 3.08 -0.92 -16.52
N ILE A 174 1.79 -0.71 -16.69
CA ILE A 174 0.97 -1.31 -17.73
C ILE A 174 0.58 -0.22 -18.72
N THR A 175 0.84 -0.42 -20.00
CA THR A 175 0.27 0.43 -21.05
C THR A 175 -1.19 0.06 -21.28
N VAL A 176 -2.09 1.04 -21.15
CA VAL A 176 -3.52 0.82 -21.41
C VAL A 176 -3.70 0.65 -22.92
N PRO A 177 -4.26 -0.51 -23.39
CA PRO A 177 -4.47 -0.74 -24.82
C PRO A 177 -5.38 0.32 -25.44
N GLU A 178 -4.99 0.89 -26.57
CA GLU A 178 -5.77 1.90 -27.30
C GLU A 178 -6.49 1.30 -28.51
N ASP A 179 -6.09 0.12 -28.97
CA ASP A 179 -6.67 -0.52 -30.13
C ASP A 179 -8.04 -1.12 -29.82
N GLU A 180 -8.99 -0.82 -30.70
CA GLU A 180 -10.40 -1.22 -30.53
C GLU A 180 -10.61 -2.74 -30.57
N ALA A 181 -9.78 -3.47 -31.30
CA ALA A 181 -9.87 -4.91 -31.40
C ALA A 181 -9.58 -5.60 -30.06
N THR A 182 -8.53 -5.14 -29.35
CA THR A 182 -8.22 -5.62 -28.00
C THR A 182 -9.34 -5.32 -27.03
N ILE A 183 -9.87 -4.10 -27.03
CA ILE A 183 -10.96 -3.70 -26.13
C ILE A 183 -12.21 -4.56 -26.39
N GLN A 184 -12.63 -4.73 -27.64
CA GLN A 184 -13.77 -5.57 -28.00
C GLN A 184 -13.56 -7.05 -27.65
N ARG A 185 -12.32 -7.55 -27.76
CA ARG A 185 -11.98 -8.92 -27.32
C ARG A 185 -12.25 -9.08 -25.83
N TRP A 186 -11.74 -8.17 -24.99
CA TRP A 186 -11.96 -8.21 -23.53
C TRP A 186 -13.43 -8.04 -23.16
N GLU A 187 -14.18 -7.20 -23.88
CA GLU A 187 -15.63 -7.06 -23.70
C GLU A 187 -16.37 -8.37 -23.97
N LYS A 188 -16.08 -9.03 -25.10
CA LYS A 188 -16.69 -10.32 -25.43
C LYS A 188 -16.39 -11.40 -24.38
N ILE A 189 -15.16 -11.45 -23.87
CA ILE A 189 -14.78 -12.38 -22.80
C ILE A 189 -15.56 -12.05 -21.52
N SER A 190 -15.60 -10.77 -21.13
CA SER A 190 -16.36 -10.30 -19.98
C SER A 190 -17.83 -10.69 -20.06
N ASP A 191 -18.49 -10.40 -21.18
CA ASP A 191 -19.91 -10.71 -21.40
C ASP A 191 -20.18 -12.22 -21.35
N PHE A 192 -19.28 -13.03 -21.92
CA PHE A 192 -19.37 -14.47 -21.84
C PHE A 192 -19.31 -14.97 -20.40
N VAL A 193 -18.33 -14.46 -19.58
CA VAL A 193 -18.15 -14.86 -18.19
C VAL A 193 -19.33 -14.43 -17.34
N LEU A 194 -19.83 -13.19 -17.52
CA LEU A 194 -21.01 -12.68 -16.84
C LEU A 194 -22.22 -13.60 -17.06
N LYS A 195 -22.51 -13.93 -18.33
CA LYS A 195 -23.65 -14.80 -18.70
C LYS A 195 -23.48 -16.22 -18.17
N ARG A 196 -22.26 -16.82 -18.33
CA ARG A 196 -21.98 -18.21 -17.97
C ARG A 196 -22.13 -18.45 -16.47
N HIS A 197 -21.74 -17.48 -15.65
CA HIS A 197 -21.74 -17.62 -14.19
C HIS A 197 -22.85 -16.83 -13.49
N ARG A 198 -23.81 -16.26 -14.25
CA ARG A 198 -24.93 -15.46 -13.75
C ARG A 198 -24.46 -14.31 -12.85
N LEU A 199 -23.40 -13.63 -13.31
CA LEU A 199 -22.82 -12.50 -12.61
C LEU A 199 -23.29 -11.20 -13.23
N HIS A 200 -23.22 -10.12 -12.46
CA HIS A 200 -23.43 -8.78 -12.97
C HIS A 200 -22.46 -7.79 -12.33
N ILE A 201 -22.21 -6.68 -13.02
CA ILE A 201 -21.41 -5.57 -12.46
C ILE A 201 -22.38 -4.67 -11.71
N HIS A 202 -21.99 -4.31 -10.46
CA HIS A 202 -22.75 -3.28 -9.74
C HIS A 202 -22.64 -1.93 -10.44
N GLU A 203 -23.78 -1.45 -10.94
CA GLU A 203 -23.86 -0.15 -11.62
C GLU A 203 -24.07 0.98 -10.60
N ALA A 204 -23.01 1.73 -10.36
CA ALA A 204 -23.06 2.86 -9.46
C ALA A 204 -23.57 4.12 -10.18
N ARG A 205 -24.65 4.71 -9.69
CA ARG A 205 -25.16 6.00 -10.18
C ARG A 205 -24.23 7.16 -9.80
N ASN A 206 -23.55 7.04 -8.65
CA ASN A 206 -22.59 8.01 -8.12
C ASN A 206 -21.68 7.35 -7.08
N ARG A 207 -20.70 8.08 -6.56
CA ARG A 207 -19.79 7.56 -5.52
C ARG A 207 -20.49 7.09 -4.24
N LEU A 208 -21.60 7.70 -3.86
CA LEU A 208 -22.32 7.36 -2.62
C LEU A 208 -22.97 5.97 -2.71
N SER A 209 -23.31 5.49 -3.92
CA SER A 209 -23.89 4.15 -4.10
C SER A 209 -22.91 3.01 -3.77
N TYR A 210 -21.61 3.31 -3.66
CA TYR A 210 -20.61 2.34 -3.21
C TYR A 210 -20.52 2.22 -1.68
N LEU A 211 -20.99 3.20 -0.91
CA LEU A 211 -20.84 3.19 0.56
C LEU A 211 -21.40 1.94 1.24
N PRO A 212 -22.58 1.42 0.87
CA PRO A 212 -23.10 0.17 1.44
C PRO A 212 -22.25 -1.06 1.12
N LEU A 213 -21.47 -1.01 0.04
CA LEU A 213 -20.65 -2.12 -0.44
C LEU A 213 -19.25 -2.15 0.19
N LEU A 214 -18.86 -1.12 0.94
CA LEU A 214 -17.52 -1.06 1.55
C LEU A 214 -17.30 -2.15 2.60
N LYS A 215 -18.32 -2.50 3.38
CA LYS A 215 -18.20 -3.61 4.33
C LYS A 215 -18.04 -4.95 3.62
N PRO A 216 -18.92 -5.37 2.68
CA PRO A 216 -18.72 -6.57 1.87
C PRO A 216 -17.39 -6.58 1.09
N PHE A 217 -16.93 -5.43 0.64
CA PHE A 217 -15.62 -5.29 -0.01
C PHE A 217 -14.48 -5.70 0.92
N PHE A 218 -14.41 -5.15 2.13
CA PHE A 218 -13.34 -5.50 3.09
C PHE A 218 -13.49 -6.92 3.67
N GLU A 219 -14.70 -7.46 3.77
CA GLU A 219 -14.93 -8.87 4.09
C GLU A 219 -14.33 -9.79 3.01
N LEU A 220 -14.51 -9.43 1.73
CA LEU A 220 -13.87 -10.15 0.63
C LEU A 220 -12.35 -9.95 0.59
N VAL A 221 -11.83 -8.78 0.97
CA VAL A 221 -10.38 -8.57 1.19
C VAL A 221 -9.87 -9.56 2.25
N ASN A 222 -10.48 -9.60 3.42
CA ASN A 222 -10.08 -10.52 4.49
C ASN A 222 -10.03 -11.98 4.01
N LEU A 223 -11.05 -12.40 3.24
CA LEU A 223 -11.13 -13.78 2.74
C LEU A 223 -10.07 -14.07 1.66
N ALA A 224 -9.92 -13.18 0.69
CA ALA A 224 -9.07 -13.41 -0.46
C ALA A 224 -7.58 -13.23 -0.16
N TYR A 225 -7.25 -12.34 0.79
CA TYR A 225 -5.87 -12.00 1.16
C TYR A 225 -5.36 -12.83 2.35
N ALA A 226 -6.22 -13.59 3.03
CA ALA A 226 -5.85 -14.40 4.19
C ALA A 226 -4.56 -15.24 4.03
N PRO A 227 -4.27 -15.85 2.87
CA PRO A 227 -3.05 -16.65 2.69
C PRO A 227 -1.80 -15.83 2.32
N LEU A 228 -1.92 -14.50 2.10
CA LEU A 228 -0.80 -13.67 1.66
C LEU A 228 0.11 -13.31 2.83
N TYR A 229 1.41 -13.17 2.56
CA TYR A 229 2.44 -12.85 3.53
C TYR A 229 2.10 -11.58 4.33
N GLY A 230 2.27 -11.65 5.65
CA GLY A 230 2.14 -10.50 6.56
C GLY A 230 0.72 -10.06 6.87
N THR A 231 -0.30 -10.62 6.20
CA THR A 231 -1.69 -10.19 6.36
C THR A 231 -2.27 -10.53 7.72
N VAL A 232 -3.17 -9.68 8.19
CA VAL A 232 -4.03 -9.90 9.36
C VAL A 232 -5.46 -9.54 9.01
N ASP A 233 -6.43 -10.31 9.51
CA ASP A 233 -7.84 -10.02 9.23
C ASP A 233 -8.24 -8.69 9.87
N LEU A 234 -8.88 -7.82 9.10
CA LEU A 234 -9.36 -6.54 9.58
C LEU A 234 -10.58 -6.73 10.49
N SER A 235 -10.56 -6.10 11.66
CA SER A 235 -11.72 -6.01 12.54
C SER A 235 -12.79 -5.05 11.99
N ASP A 236 -14.04 -5.13 12.46
CA ASP A 236 -15.10 -4.19 12.04
C ASP A 236 -14.73 -2.72 12.26
N ARG A 237 -13.97 -2.41 13.32
CA ARG A 237 -13.47 -1.05 13.59
C ARG A 237 -12.43 -0.61 12.56
N GLN A 238 -11.55 -1.52 12.14
CA GLN A 238 -10.58 -1.28 11.07
C GLN A 238 -11.26 -1.15 9.73
N ILE A 239 -12.23 -2.02 9.41
CA ILE A 239 -13.06 -1.91 8.21
C ILE A 239 -13.72 -0.54 8.13
N LYS A 240 -14.29 -0.04 9.23
CA LYS A 240 -14.86 1.31 9.28
C LYS A 240 -13.83 2.40 9.03
N LYS A 241 -12.63 2.31 9.64
CA LYS A 241 -11.52 3.24 9.42
C LYS A 241 -11.08 3.25 7.96
N TYR A 242 -10.78 2.07 7.40
CA TYR A 242 -10.33 1.96 6.02
C TYR A 242 -11.43 2.32 5.02
N SER A 243 -12.69 2.00 5.30
CA SER A 243 -13.83 2.46 4.48
C SER A 243 -13.86 3.98 4.36
N ALA A 244 -13.68 4.70 5.45
CA ALA A 244 -13.63 6.17 5.43
C ALA A 244 -12.41 6.70 4.65
N LYS A 245 -11.27 6.01 4.74
CA LYS A 245 -10.03 6.36 4.01
C LYS A 245 -10.14 6.08 2.51
N PHE A 246 -10.72 4.94 2.11
CA PHE A 246 -10.81 4.51 0.72
C PHE A 246 -12.01 5.08 -0.05
N ALA A 247 -13.13 5.40 0.63
CA ALA A 247 -14.33 5.93 -0.02
C ALA A 247 -14.06 7.16 -0.94
N PRO A 248 -13.22 8.14 -0.54
CA PRO A 248 -12.90 9.28 -1.41
C PRO A 248 -12.10 8.89 -2.67
N LEU A 249 -11.39 7.75 -2.66
CA LEU A 249 -10.56 7.28 -3.76
C LEU A 249 -11.36 6.53 -4.82
N ILE A 250 -12.58 6.07 -4.50
CA ILE A 250 -13.43 5.32 -5.42
C ILE A 250 -13.81 6.20 -6.61
N ASN A 251 -13.44 5.74 -7.81
CA ASN A 251 -13.87 6.31 -9.07
C ASN A 251 -14.74 5.28 -9.81
N PRO A 252 -16.03 5.59 -10.12
CA PRO A 252 -16.93 4.66 -10.81
C PRO A 252 -16.43 4.15 -12.16
N ASN A 253 -15.55 4.90 -12.83
CA ASN A 253 -14.99 4.49 -14.11
C ASN A 253 -13.90 3.41 -13.95
N THR A 254 -13.10 3.48 -12.89
CA THR A 254 -11.95 2.56 -12.64
C THR A 254 -12.19 1.59 -11.49
N THR A 255 -13.39 1.58 -10.91
CA THR A 255 -13.81 0.62 -9.88
C THR A 255 -14.82 -0.35 -10.47
N CYS A 256 -14.63 -1.65 -10.23
CA CYS A 256 -15.53 -2.72 -10.66
C CYS A 256 -15.87 -3.57 -9.43
N PHE A 257 -17.16 -3.71 -9.12
CA PHE A 257 -17.68 -4.68 -8.16
C PHE A 257 -18.54 -5.68 -8.91
N VAL A 258 -18.18 -6.97 -8.81
CA VAL A 258 -18.88 -8.07 -9.48
C VAL A 258 -19.72 -8.79 -8.44
N MET A 259 -21.02 -8.93 -8.75
CA MET A 259 -22.02 -9.52 -7.88
C MET A 259 -22.55 -10.82 -8.48
N ASP A 260 -22.93 -11.76 -7.63
CA ASP A 260 -23.67 -12.96 -8.04
C ASP A 260 -25.19 -12.69 -8.15
N GLU A 261 -25.96 -13.71 -8.49
CA GLU A 261 -27.43 -13.65 -8.64
C GLU A 261 -28.18 -13.30 -7.34
N ASN A 262 -27.50 -13.36 -6.19
CA ASN A 262 -28.05 -13.00 -4.87
C ASN A 262 -27.51 -11.65 -4.37
N ASP A 263 -26.94 -10.82 -5.25
CA ASP A 263 -26.29 -9.54 -4.91
C ASP A 263 -25.14 -9.67 -3.91
N ARG A 264 -24.51 -10.84 -3.80
CA ARG A 264 -23.28 -11.03 -3.01
C ARG A 264 -22.06 -10.63 -3.85
N MET A 265 -21.17 -9.84 -3.27
CA MET A 265 -19.91 -9.46 -3.92
C MET A 265 -18.99 -10.68 -4.05
N VAL A 266 -18.62 -11.02 -5.28
CA VAL A 266 -17.75 -12.17 -5.60
C VAL A 266 -16.41 -11.77 -6.19
N ALA A 267 -16.28 -10.53 -6.66
CA ALA A 267 -14.99 -10.01 -7.07
C ALA A 267 -15.00 -8.47 -7.06
N PHE A 268 -13.83 -7.89 -7.00
CA PHE A 268 -13.66 -6.45 -7.16
C PHE A 268 -12.32 -6.10 -7.79
N GLY A 269 -12.26 -4.91 -8.39
CA GLY A 269 -11.05 -4.21 -8.76
C GLY A 269 -11.24 -2.73 -8.48
N VAL A 270 -10.27 -2.12 -7.79
CA VAL A 270 -10.29 -0.70 -7.44
C VAL A 270 -9.04 -0.03 -7.99
N GLY A 271 -9.23 0.91 -8.90
CA GLY A 271 -8.20 1.82 -9.37
C GLY A 271 -8.59 3.26 -9.08
N ALA A 272 -7.61 4.09 -8.76
CA ALA A 272 -7.80 5.52 -8.58
C ALA A 272 -6.82 6.29 -9.47
N PRO A 273 -7.22 7.43 -10.07
CA PRO A 273 -6.26 8.31 -10.73
C PRO A 273 -5.13 8.67 -9.79
N SER A 274 -3.88 8.65 -10.27
CA SER A 274 -2.71 8.82 -9.41
C SER A 274 -2.73 10.16 -8.67
N LEU A 275 -2.51 10.13 -7.37
CA LEU A 275 -2.45 11.31 -6.52
C LEU A 275 -1.03 11.84 -6.33
N ALA A 276 -0.03 11.19 -6.92
CA ALA A 276 1.38 11.45 -6.68
C ALA A 276 1.74 12.93 -6.85
N SER A 277 1.43 13.54 -7.99
CA SER A 277 1.76 14.95 -8.27
C SER A 277 1.10 15.94 -7.30
N ALA A 278 -0.16 15.67 -6.91
CA ALA A 278 -0.88 16.52 -5.96
C ALA A 278 -0.26 16.46 -4.56
N LEU A 279 0.09 15.26 -4.10
CA LEU A 279 0.70 15.05 -2.80
C LEU A 279 2.13 15.58 -2.73
N GLN A 280 2.93 15.41 -3.79
CA GLN A 280 4.27 16.01 -3.89
C GLN A 280 4.21 17.52 -3.71
N LYS A 281 3.36 18.20 -4.49
CA LYS A 281 3.21 19.66 -4.46
C LYS A 281 2.86 20.21 -3.07
N HIS A 282 2.09 19.46 -2.29
CA HIS A 282 1.61 19.89 -0.98
C HIS A 282 2.28 19.15 0.19
N ARG A 283 3.37 18.42 -0.05
CA ARG A 283 4.10 17.63 0.97
C ARG A 283 3.15 16.73 1.79
N GLY A 284 2.19 16.08 1.13
CA GLY A 284 1.19 15.22 1.75
C GLY A 284 0.05 15.95 2.48
N ARG A 285 0.04 17.30 2.52
CA ARG A 285 -0.97 18.08 3.26
C ARG A 285 -2.15 18.42 2.36
N LEU A 286 -3.34 18.01 2.76
CA LEU A 286 -4.58 18.34 2.02
C LEU A 286 -5.10 19.74 2.33
N MET A 287 -4.87 20.25 3.54
CA MET A 287 -5.28 21.61 3.94
C MET A 287 -4.10 22.58 3.89
N PRO A 288 -4.32 23.87 3.53
CA PRO A 288 -5.61 24.46 3.17
C PRO A 288 -6.01 24.24 1.70
N THR A 289 -5.11 23.93 0.77
CA THR A 289 -5.37 23.95 -0.69
C THR A 289 -5.07 22.63 -1.41
N GLY A 290 -4.40 21.69 -0.76
CA GLY A 290 -3.99 20.40 -1.37
C GLY A 290 -5.17 19.56 -1.88
N TRP A 291 -6.33 19.63 -1.20
CA TRP A 291 -7.55 18.95 -1.63
C TRP A 291 -8.04 19.40 -3.02
N ILE A 292 -7.76 20.65 -3.43
CA ILE A 292 -8.13 21.17 -4.76
C ILE A 292 -7.34 20.43 -5.85
N ASP A 293 -6.02 20.25 -5.65
CA ASP A 293 -5.18 19.57 -6.62
C ASP A 293 -5.46 18.05 -6.63
N VAL A 294 -5.83 17.46 -5.49
CA VAL A 294 -6.35 16.08 -5.44
C VAL A 294 -7.64 15.95 -6.25
N LEU A 295 -8.60 16.86 -6.12
CA LEU A 295 -9.82 16.84 -6.94
C LEU A 295 -9.51 17.00 -8.43
N LYS A 296 -8.55 17.85 -8.81
CA LYS A 296 -8.13 17.99 -10.21
C LYS A 296 -7.53 16.70 -10.74
N ALA A 297 -6.73 15.96 -9.92
CA ALA A 297 -6.13 14.70 -10.30
C ALA A 297 -7.19 13.63 -10.66
N PHE A 298 -8.38 13.67 -10.02
CA PHE A 298 -9.49 12.79 -10.38
C PHE A 298 -10.11 13.06 -11.76
N HIS A 299 -9.88 14.23 -12.33
CA HIS A 299 -10.47 14.64 -13.61
C HIS A 299 -9.46 14.77 -14.76
N ARG A 300 -8.18 14.97 -14.43
CA ARG A 300 -7.11 15.13 -15.40
C ARG A 300 -5.89 14.37 -14.94
N ASN A 301 -5.74 13.17 -15.43
CA ASN A 301 -4.62 12.28 -15.13
C ASN A 301 -4.36 11.35 -16.32
N ASP A 302 -3.12 11.01 -16.55
CA ASP A 302 -2.69 10.03 -17.56
C ASP A 302 -2.40 8.66 -16.96
N THR A 303 -2.38 8.57 -15.63
CA THR A 303 -2.01 7.37 -14.88
C THR A 303 -3.10 7.00 -13.87
N VAL A 304 -3.42 5.71 -13.77
CA VAL A 304 -4.25 5.13 -12.72
C VAL A 304 -3.40 4.24 -11.82
N ASP A 305 -3.52 4.41 -10.51
CA ASP A 305 -2.93 3.52 -9.51
C ASP A 305 -3.92 2.37 -9.25
N LEU A 306 -3.51 1.12 -9.50
CA LEU A 306 -4.30 -0.08 -9.24
C LEU A 306 -4.12 -0.47 -7.77
N LEU A 307 -5.11 -0.17 -6.96
CA LEU A 307 -5.00 -0.27 -5.50
C LEU A 307 -5.22 -1.71 -5.02
N LEU A 308 -6.35 -2.31 -5.37
CA LEU A 308 -6.76 -3.62 -4.85
C LEU A 308 -7.55 -4.40 -5.89
N ILE A 309 -7.29 -5.70 -5.97
CA ILE A 309 -8.07 -6.64 -6.79
C ILE A 309 -8.23 -7.97 -6.05
N ALA A 310 -9.45 -8.51 -6.04
CA ALA A 310 -9.68 -9.84 -5.51
C ALA A 310 -10.84 -10.55 -6.21
N VAL A 311 -10.76 -11.88 -6.19
CA VAL A 311 -11.83 -12.80 -6.61
C VAL A 311 -12.05 -13.80 -5.48
N HIS A 312 -13.33 -13.96 -5.08
CA HIS A 312 -13.74 -14.92 -4.08
C HIS A 312 -13.21 -16.33 -4.44
N PRO A 313 -12.70 -17.13 -3.49
CA PRO A 313 -12.12 -18.45 -3.76
C PRO A 313 -12.98 -19.33 -4.67
N ASP A 314 -14.30 -19.37 -4.47
CA ASP A 314 -15.24 -20.17 -5.27
C ASP A 314 -15.36 -19.73 -6.73
N TYR A 315 -14.92 -18.51 -7.05
CA TYR A 315 -15.00 -17.92 -8.38
C TYR A 315 -13.62 -17.79 -9.06
N GLN A 316 -12.55 -18.18 -8.37
CA GLN A 316 -11.21 -18.23 -8.98
C GLN A 316 -11.16 -19.26 -10.12
N LYS A 317 -10.27 -19.04 -11.10
CA LYS A 317 -10.12 -19.87 -12.31
C LYS A 317 -11.36 -19.91 -13.25
N LYS A 318 -12.37 -19.06 -13.01
CA LYS A 318 -13.58 -18.96 -13.84
C LYS A 318 -13.56 -17.77 -14.81
N GLY A 319 -12.42 -17.08 -14.95
CA GLY A 319 -12.27 -15.94 -15.84
C GLY A 319 -12.83 -14.62 -15.32
N VAL A 320 -13.24 -14.54 -14.06
CA VAL A 320 -13.87 -13.35 -13.46
C VAL A 320 -12.98 -12.11 -13.54
N ASN A 321 -11.65 -12.27 -13.52
CA ASN A 321 -10.70 -11.16 -13.71
C ASN A 321 -10.95 -10.41 -15.03
N ALA A 322 -11.41 -11.10 -16.10
CA ALA A 322 -11.70 -10.47 -17.38
C ALA A 322 -12.80 -9.39 -17.28
N ILE A 323 -13.77 -9.59 -16.39
CA ILE A 323 -14.84 -8.62 -16.12
C ILE A 323 -14.23 -7.33 -15.55
N ILE A 324 -13.35 -7.49 -14.54
CA ILE A 324 -12.69 -6.37 -13.87
C ILE A 324 -11.79 -5.60 -14.84
N LEU A 325 -10.96 -6.32 -15.60
CA LEU A 325 -10.03 -5.72 -16.56
C LEU A 325 -10.76 -5.02 -17.71
N SER A 326 -11.81 -5.62 -18.26
CA SER A 326 -12.65 -5.00 -19.30
C SER A 326 -13.27 -3.69 -18.80
N LYS A 327 -13.83 -3.69 -17.59
CA LYS A 327 -14.41 -2.48 -16.97
C LYS A 327 -13.35 -1.40 -16.71
N ALA A 328 -12.19 -1.79 -16.22
CA ALA A 328 -11.08 -0.87 -15.95
C ALA A 328 -10.55 -0.22 -17.24
N MET A 329 -10.34 -1.00 -18.32
CA MET A 329 -9.93 -0.48 -19.63
C MET A 329 -10.91 0.55 -20.17
N LYS A 330 -12.22 0.24 -20.19
CA LYS A 330 -13.26 1.19 -20.62
C LYS A 330 -13.22 2.48 -19.81
N GLY A 331 -13.01 2.36 -18.50
CA GLY A 331 -12.92 3.50 -17.61
C GLY A 331 -11.68 4.35 -17.88
N CYS A 332 -10.53 3.71 -18.12
CA CYS A 332 -9.28 4.39 -18.48
C CYS A 332 -9.44 5.17 -19.79
N HIS A 333 -10.02 4.56 -20.83
CA HIS A 333 -10.32 5.24 -22.09
C HIS A 333 -11.21 6.48 -21.90
N LYS A 334 -12.29 6.33 -21.13
CA LYS A 334 -13.22 7.44 -20.85
C LYS A 334 -12.53 8.61 -20.13
N LEU A 335 -11.52 8.32 -19.31
CA LEU A 335 -10.77 9.31 -18.53
C LEU A 335 -9.50 9.82 -19.25
N GLY A 336 -9.16 9.26 -20.42
CA GLY A 336 -7.93 9.59 -21.15
C GLY A 336 -6.65 9.06 -20.47
N ILE A 337 -6.76 8.03 -19.64
CA ILE A 337 -5.65 7.40 -18.93
C ILE A 337 -4.87 6.51 -19.90
N LYS A 338 -3.55 6.68 -19.92
CA LYS A 338 -2.62 5.98 -20.81
C LYS A 338 -1.84 4.86 -20.12
N GLN A 339 -1.66 4.96 -18.82
CA GLN A 339 -0.86 4.04 -18.01
C GLN A 339 -1.61 3.59 -16.77
N ALA A 340 -1.37 2.36 -16.36
CA ALA A 340 -1.82 1.83 -15.09
C ALA A 340 -0.60 1.32 -14.32
N GLU A 341 -0.47 1.71 -13.06
CA GLU A 341 0.60 1.26 -12.18
C GLU A 341 0.02 0.33 -11.12
N THR A 342 0.59 -0.88 -11.01
CA THR A 342 0.13 -1.81 -9.97
C THR A 342 0.66 -1.38 -8.60
N GLY A 343 -0.09 -1.68 -7.55
CA GLY A 343 0.46 -1.75 -6.21
C GLY A 343 1.48 -2.90 -6.09
N PRO A 344 2.19 -2.98 -4.94
CA PRO A 344 3.12 -4.06 -4.68
C PRO A 344 2.44 -5.44 -4.72
N MET A 345 2.89 -6.31 -5.62
CA MET A 345 2.42 -7.69 -5.76
C MET A 345 3.51 -8.65 -5.27
N LEU A 346 3.18 -9.56 -4.36
CA LEU A 346 4.13 -10.58 -3.89
C LEU A 346 4.78 -11.30 -5.08
N GLU A 347 6.10 -11.44 -5.08
CA GLU A 347 6.88 -12.06 -6.16
C GLU A 347 6.47 -13.52 -6.43
N LEU A 348 5.92 -14.21 -5.44
CA LEU A 348 5.46 -15.59 -5.54
C LEU A 348 3.94 -15.71 -5.82
N ASN A 349 3.24 -14.60 -6.05
CA ASN A 349 1.82 -14.60 -6.35
C ASN A 349 1.57 -14.67 -7.87
N ASP A 350 1.88 -15.82 -8.47
CA ASP A 350 1.70 -16.07 -9.90
C ASP A 350 0.26 -15.81 -10.40
N LYS A 351 -0.74 -15.96 -9.51
CA LYS A 351 -2.14 -15.74 -9.87
C LYS A 351 -2.44 -14.28 -10.21
N VAL A 352 -1.86 -13.34 -9.46
CA VAL A 352 -2.04 -11.91 -9.73
C VAL A 352 -1.16 -11.48 -10.89
N GLN A 353 0.09 -11.93 -10.96
CA GLN A 353 1.01 -11.57 -12.03
C GLN A 353 0.53 -12.08 -13.40
N SER A 354 0.00 -13.31 -13.46
CA SER A 354 -0.47 -13.91 -14.71
C SER A 354 -1.60 -13.16 -15.40
N GLN A 355 -2.34 -12.31 -14.70
CA GLN A 355 -3.41 -11.52 -15.32
C GLN A 355 -2.90 -10.43 -16.27
N TRP A 356 -1.62 -10.04 -16.14
CA TRP A 356 -1.00 -9.00 -16.97
C TRP A 356 -0.35 -9.52 -18.26
N LYS A 357 -0.30 -10.86 -18.47
CA LYS A 357 0.40 -11.48 -19.63
C LYS A 357 -0.09 -11.02 -21.01
N ASP A 358 -1.35 -10.62 -21.10
CA ASP A 358 -1.93 -10.13 -22.35
C ASP A 358 -1.80 -8.61 -22.54
N PHE A 359 -1.07 -7.93 -21.66
CA PHE A 359 -0.83 -6.50 -21.70
C PHE A 359 0.65 -6.19 -21.94
N GLN A 360 0.94 -5.03 -22.48
CA GLN A 360 2.30 -4.50 -22.52
C GLN A 360 2.65 -3.99 -21.12
N THR A 361 3.58 -4.69 -20.45
CA THR A 361 4.00 -4.38 -19.08
C THR A 361 5.50 -4.21 -18.98
N GLU A 362 5.93 -3.42 -17.98
CA GLU A 362 7.31 -3.25 -17.57
C GLU A 362 7.35 -3.43 -16.04
N GLN A 363 8.10 -4.45 -15.55
CA GLN A 363 8.42 -4.48 -14.12
C GLN A 363 9.38 -3.34 -13.81
N HIS A 364 8.89 -2.30 -13.17
CA HIS A 364 9.63 -1.06 -13.03
C HIS A 364 10.11 -0.77 -11.61
N LYS A 365 9.57 -1.45 -10.61
CA LYS A 365 10.02 -1.36 -9.21
C LYS A 365 9.99 -2.72 -8.52
N ARG A 366 10.87 -2.88 -7.53
CA ARG A 366 10.89 -4.01 -6.60
C ARG A 366 11.06 -3.49 -5.18
N ARG A 367 10.31 -4.09 -4.26
CA ARG A 367 10.39 -3.80 -2.83
C ARG A 367 10.72 -5.05 -2.06
N ARG A 368 11.37 -4.88 -0.92
CA ARG A 368 11.81 -5.99 -0.08
C ARG A 368 11.40 -5.81 1.37
N CYS A 369 10.83 -6.86 1.95
CA CYS A 369 10.84 -7.05 3.38
C CYS A 369 12.17 -7.70 3.77
N PHE A 370 12.86 -7.08 4.69
CA PHE A 370 14.10 -7.61 5.26
C PHE A 370 13.81 -8.29 6.58
N ILE A 371 14.65 -9.27 6.96
CA ILE A 371 14.56 -9.99 8.23
C ILE A 371 15.93 -10.20 8.83
N LYS A 372 16.01 -10.12 10.16
CA LYS A 372 17.18 -10.50 10.94
C LYS A 372 16.74 -11.34 12.13
N GLN A 373 17.37 -12.52 12.30
CA GLN A 373 17.22 -13.34 13.51
C GLN A 373 17.99 -12.69 14.66
N LEU A 374 17.48 -12.75 15.90
CA LEU A 374 18.04 -12.14 17.09
C LEU A 374 18.77 -13.12 17.99
#